data_6d3949b632a53c65ab19a3b09b58d1b4
#
_entry.id   6d3949b632a53c65ab19a3b09b58d1b4
#
_cell.length_a   1.000
_cell.length_b   1.000
_cell.length_c   1.000
_cell.angle_alpha   90.00
_cell.angle_beta   90.00
_cell.angle_gamma   90.00
#
_symmetry.space_group_name_H-M   'P 1'
#
loop_
_entity.id
_entity.type
_entity.pdbx_description
1 polymer ?
#
loop_
_entity_poly.entity_id
_entity_poly.type
_entity_poly.pdbx_seq_one_letter_code
_entity_poly.pdbx_strand_id
1 'polypeptide(L)'
;MRLYWTPIAMGHLRAAYEYVARENAAAAETLVEQIFAVVERLEQYPRMGRVEGTRELVIAGTAFVVVYRVEAERVEVLAVLHAARKWPEEF
;
A
#
# COMPACT_ATOMS: atom_id res chain seq x y z
N MET A 1 -6.29 -15.10 -5.95
CA MET A 1 -4.95 -14.79 -6.51
C MET A 1 -3.92 -14.71 -5.40
N ARG A 2 -2.68 -15.01 -5.75
CA ARG A 2 -1.59 -14.91 -4.78
C ARG A 2 -1.18 -13.45 -4.64
N LEU A 3 -0.77 -13.09 -3.44
CA LEU A 3 -0.37 -11.73 -3.13
C LEU A 3 1.13 -11.70 -2.87
N TYR A 4 1.80 -10.75 -3.51
CA TYR A 4 3.24 -10.61 -3.37
C TYR A 4 3.60 -9.15 -3.09
N TRP A 5 4.34 -8.92 -2.01
CA TRP A 5 4.85 -7.61 -1.66
C TRP A 5 6.28 -7.49 -2.17
N THR A 6 6.52 -6.52 -3.05
CA THR A 6 7.88 -6.31 -3.51
C THR A 6 8.74 -5.76 -2.38
N PRO A 7 10.06 -5.95 -2.46
CA PRO A 7 10.95 -5.38 -1.45
C PRO A 7 10.81 -3.86 -1.32
N ILE A 8 10.59 -3.17 -2.45
CA ILE A 8 10.40 -1.72 -2.43
C ILE A 8 9.13 -1.37 -1.66
N ALA A 9 8.03 -2.08 -1.92
CA ALA A 9 6.79 -1.83 -1.21
C ALA A 9 6.92 -2.08 0.29
N MET A 10 7.64 -3.14 0.66
CA MET A 10 7.88 -3.41 2.08
C MET A 10 8.68 -2.30 2.72
N GLY A 11 9.66 -1.76 2.00
CA GLY A 11 10.43 -0.61 2.50
C GLY A 11 9.56 0.61 2.69
N HIS A 12 8.64 0.84 1.75
CA HIS A 12 7.70 1.96 1.88
C HIS A 12 6.79 1.78 3.09
N LEU A 13 6.33 0.57 3.32
CA LEU A 13 5.48 0.28 4.46
C LEU A 13 6.20 0.57 5.76
N ARG A 14 7.46 0.13 5.85
CA ARG A 14 8.27 0.39 7.04
C ARG A 14 8.46 1.89 7.25
N ALA A 15 8.76 2.62 6.17
CA ALA A 15 8.96 4.06 6.28
C ALA A 15 7.69 4.77 6.72
N ALA A 16 6.54 4.32 6.21
CA ALA A 16 5.25 4.90 6.63
C ALA A 16 5.02 4.65 8.11
N TYR A 17 5.30 3.44 8.57
CA TYR A 17 5.18 3.11 9.98
C TYR A 17 6.06 4.04 10.82
N GLU A 18 7.33 4.15 10.45
CA GLU A 18 8.28 4.95 11.23
C GLU A 18 7.89 6.42 11.26
N TYR A 19 7.38 6.92 10.14
CA TYR A 19 6.97 8.30 10.06
C TYR A 19 5.83 8.60 11.04
N VAL A 20 4.81 7.76 11.05
CA VAL A 20 3.67 7.95 11.95
C VAL A 20 4.05 7.66 13.39
N ALA A 21 4.91 6.68 13.61
CA ALA A 21 5.28 6.26 14.96
C ALA A 21 6.05 7.34 15.72
N ARG A 22 6.66 8.29 15.01
CA ARG A 22 7.35 9.39 15.66
C ARG A 22 6.43 10.17 16.58
N GLU A 23 5.16 10.25 16.23
CA GLU A 23 4.21 11.00 17.02
C GLU A 23 3.25 10.11 17.79
N ASN A 24 2.96 8.92 17.24
CA ASN A 24 1.97 8.05 17.87
C ASN A 24 2.18 6.62 17.42
N ALA A 25 2.78 5.82 18.30
CA ALA A 25 3.08 4.43 17.98
C ALA A 25 1.82 3.60 17.74
N ALA A 26 0.78 3.84 18.52
CA ALA A 26 -0.47 3.09 18.36
C ALA A 26 -1.12 3.40 17.00
N ALA A 27 -1.06 4.66 16.58
CA ALA A 27 -1.59 5.04 15.27
C ALA A 27 -0.81 4.38 14.15
N ALA A 28 0.51 4.22 14.33
CA ALA A 28 1.34 3.56 13.32
C ALA A 28 0.96 2.10 13.18
N GLU A 29 0.70 1.43 14.29
CA GLU A 29 0.28 0.03 14.24
C GLU A 29 -1.08 -0.12 13.57
N THR A 30 -2.00 0.78 13.89
CA THR A 30 -3.32 0.77 13.26
C THR A 30 -3.19 0.98 11.76
N LEU A 31 -2.33 1.89 11.33
CA LEU A 31 -2.11 2.16 9.92
C LEU A 31 -1.65 0.91 9.19
N VAL A 32 -0.66 0.21 9.74
CA VAL A 32 -0.13 -1.00 9.11
C VAL A 32 -1.22 -2.06 9.03
N GLU A 33 -2.01 -2.23 10.10
CA GLU A 33 -3.09 -3.19 10.09
C GLU A 33 -4.13 -2.87 9.02
N GLN A 34 -4.47 -1.59 8.89
CA GLN A 34 -5.42 -1.18 7.86
C GLN A 34 -4.90 -1.45 6.46
N ILE A 35 -3.62 -1.16 6.23
CA ILE A 35 -3.03 -1.39 4.92
C ILE A 35 -3.05 -2.87 4.59
N PHE A 36 -2.63 -3.72 5.52
CA PHE A 36 -2.64 -5.17 5.27
C PHE A 36 -4.06 -5.68 5.04
N ALA A 37 -5.02 -5.22 5.85
CA ALA A 37 -6.40 -5.70 5.71
C ALA A 37 -6.97 -5.36 4.35
N VAL A 38 -6.72 -4.14 3.86
CA VAL A 38 -7.24 -3.73 2.57
C VAL A 38 -6.51 -4.47 1.44
N VAL A 39 -5.20 -4.61 1.55
CA VAL A 39 -4.41 -5.28 0.51
C VAL A 39 -4.78 -6.75 0.40
N GLU A 40 -5.06 -7.40 1.53
CA GLU A 40 -5.46 -8.82 1.49
C GLU A 40 -6.73 -9.03 0.69
N ARG A 41 -7.61 -8.04 0.64
CA ARG A 41 -8.82 -8.16 -0.15
C ARG A 41 -8.54 -8.25 -1.64
N LEU A 42 -7.37 -7.83 -2.07
CA LEU A 42 -7.00 -7.91 -3.48
C LEU A 42 -6.85 -9.36 -3.95
N GLU A 43 -6.66 -10.30 -3.03
CA GLU A 43 -6.61 -11.70 -3.42
C GLU A 43 -7.92 -12.17 -4.02
N GLN A 44 -9.04 -11.61 -3.55
CA GLN A 44 -10.36 -11.95 -4.06
C GLN A 44 -10.87 -10.92 -5.07
N TYR A 45 -10.46 -9.67 -4.91
CA TYR A 45 -10.95 -8.57 -5.74
C TYR A 45 -9.76 -7.80 -6.33
N PRO A 46 -8.99 -8.44 -7.23
CA PRO A 46 -7.76 -7.82 -7.72
C PRO A 46 -7.99 -6.56 -8.56
N ARG A 47 -9.21 -6.36 -9.05
CA ARG A 47 -9.49 -5.19 -9.88
C ARG A 47 -10.16 -4.07 -9.09
N MET A 48 -10.10 -4.12 -7.76
CA MET A 48 -10.75 -3.15 -6.89
C MET A 48 -10.19 -1.74 -7.04
N GLY A 49 -8.89 -1.62 -7.30
CA GLY A 49 -8.25 -0.32 -7.40
C GLY A 49 -8.50 0.35 -8.74
N ARG A 50 -8.31 1.68 -8.74
CA ARG A 50 -8.45 2.47 -9.95
C ARG A 50 -7.26 2.24 -10.88
N VAL A 51 -7.52 2.20 -12.19
CA VAL A 51 -6.48 1.95 -13.18
C VAL A 51 -5.82 3.26 -13.62
N GLU A 52 -4.48 3.26 -13.55
CA GLU A 52 -3.67 4.38 -14.00
C GLU A 52 -2.36 3.79 -14.53
N GLY A 53 -2.48 2.90 -15.53
CA GLY A 53 -1.31 2.14 -15.97
C GLY A 53 -1.08 0.97 -15.02
N THR A 54 -0.73 1.27 -13.79
CA THR A 54 -0.85 0.35 -12.67
C THR A 54 -2.18 0.66 -11.97
N ARG A 55 -2.52 -0.09 -10.95
CA ARG A 55 -3.74 0.17 -10.20
C ARG A 55 -3.40 0.83 -8.89
N GLU A 56 -4.27 1.72 -8.45
CA GLU A 56 -4.10 2.45 -7.20
C GLU A 56 -5.28 2.19 -6.29
N LEU A 57 -4.98 1.98 -5.02
CA LEU A 57 -6.01 1.71 -4.02
C LEU A 57 -5.82 2.65 -2.85
N VAL A 58 -6.78 3.55 -2.67
CA VAL A 58 -6.75 4.50 -1.56
C VAL A 58 -7.08 3.75 -0.27
N ILE A 59 -6.27 3.96 0.76
CA ILE A 59 -6.55 3.36 2.07
C ILE A 59 -7.44 4.35 2.83
N ALA A 60 -8.71 4.01 2.93
CA ALA A 60 -9.72 4.90 3.52
C ALA A 60 -9.30 5.36 4.91
N GLY A 61 -9.53 6.64 5.18
CA GLY A 61 -9.20 7.20 6.48
C GLY A 61 -7.74 7.53 6.69
N THR A 62 -6.93 7.38 5.65
CA THR A 62 -5.49 7.69 5.73
C THR A 62 -5.08 8.51 4.51
N ALA A 63 -3.85 9.01 4.55
CA ALA A 63 -3.27 9.72 3.41
C ALA A 63 -2.47 8.80 2.49
N PHE A 64 -2.63 7.49 2.64
CA PHE A 64 -1.80 6.54 1.90
C PHE A 64 -2.54 5.86 0.77
N VAL A 65 -1.79 5.56 -0.29
CA VAL A 65 -2.28 4.91 -1.48
C VAL A 65 -1.36 3.72 -1.75
N VAL A 66 -1.95 2.57 -2.06
CA VAL A 66 -1.19 1.39 -2.44
C VAL A 66 -1.21 1.28 -3.96
N VAL A 67 -0.03 1.13 -4.55
CA VAL A 67 0.10 0.93 -5.99
C VAL A 67 0.42 -0.53 -6.21
N TYR A 68 -0.34 -1.17 -7.10
CA TYR A 68 -0.16 -2.59 -7.37
C TYR A 68 -0.46 -2.89 -8.83
N ARG A 69 -0.12 -4.08 -9.26
CA ARG A 69 -0.51 -4.56 -10.58
C ARG A 69 -0.92 -6.01 -10.49
N VAL A 70 -1.76 -6.41 -11.44
CA VAL A 70 -2.17 -7.80 -11.57
C VAL A 70 -1.31 -8.40 -12.69
N GLU A 71 -0.54 -9.42 -12.35
CA GLU A 71 0.39 -10.02 -13.30
C GLU A 71 0.18 -11.53 -13.28
N ALA A 72 -0.22 -12.08 -14.42
CA ALA A 72 -0.54 -13.50 -14.52
C ALA A 72 -1.58 -13.86 -13.45
N GLU A 73 -1.23 -14.69 -12.47
CA GLU A 73 -2.16 -15.11 -11.46
C GLU A 73 -1.78 -14.60 -10.08
N ARG A 74 -1.12 -13.43 -10.04
CA ARG A 74 -0.77 -12.86 -8.75
C ARG A 74 -0.95 -11.36 -8.77
N VAL A 75 -1.11 -10.81 -7.56
CA VAL A 75 -1.16 -9.38 -7.34
C VAL A 75 0.19 -8.98 -6.77
N GLU A 76 0.84 -8.01 -7.40
CA GLU A 76 2.13 -7.50 -6.94
C GLU A 76 1.94 -6.12 -6.35
N VAL A 77 2.24 -5.98 -5.07
CA VAL A 77 2.21 -4.66 -4.42
C VAL A 77 3.53 -3.98 -4.72
N LEU A 78 3.46 -2.86 -5.44
CA LEU A 78 4.63 -2.19 -5.97
C LEU A 78 5.12 -1.07 -5.08
N ALA A 79 4.20 -0.36 -4.41
CA ALA A 79 4.57 0.81 -3.65
C ALA A 79 3.46 1.17 -2.67
N VAL A 80 3.85 1.88 -1.61
CA VAL A 80 2.91 2.50 -0.68
C VAL A 80 3.31 3.97 -0.65
N LEU A 81 2.41 4.85 -1.13
CA LEU A 81 2.72 6.25 -1.31
C LEU A 81 1.88 7.12 -0.41
N HIS A 82 2.46 8.25 0.01
CA HIS A 82 1.71 9.27 0.73
C HIS A 82 1.16 10.24 -0.32
N ALA A 83 -0.15 10.27 -0.47
CA ALA A 83 -0.78 10.98 -1.57
C ALA A 83 -0.43 12.48 -1.60
N ALA A 84 -0.41 13.12 -0.44
CA ALA A 84 -0.18 14.56 -0.39
C ALA A 84 1.27 14.94 -0.64
N ARG A 85 2.21 14.02 -0.39
CA ARG A 85 3.63 14.33 -0.48
C ARG A 85 4.27 13.78 -1.74
N LYS A 86 3.51 13.07 -2.56
CA LYS A 86 4.04 12.41 -3.74
C LYS A 86 5.25 11.57 -3.39
N TRP A 87 5.19 10.96 -2.24
CA TRP A 87 6.30 10.18 -1.70
C TRP A 87 6.07 8.70 -1.93
N PRO A 88 7.10 7.95 -2.22
CA PRO A 88 8.47 8.42 -2.46
C PRO A 88 8.57 9.08 -3.82
N GLU A 89 9.47 10.02 -3.92
CA GLU A 89 9.59 10.80 -5.15
C GLU A 89 10.11 9.97 -6.31
N GLU A 90 10.79 8.89 -6.00
CA GLU A 90 11.37 8.02 -7.01
C GLU A 90 11.20 6.57 -6.63
N PHE A 91 11.11 5.74 -7.62
CA PHE A 91 11.06 4.31 -7.46
C PHE A 91 12.29 3.69 -8.05
#